data_061af15772b5b2323db2278417a61d0d
#
_entry.id   061af15772b5b2323db2278417a61d0d
#
_cell.length_a   1.000
_cell.length_b   1.000
_cell.length_c   1.000
_cell.angle_alpha   90.00
_cell.angle_beta   90.00
_cell.angle_gamma   90.00
#
_symmetry.space_group_name_H-M   'P 1'
#
loop_
_entity.id
_entity.type
_entity.pdbx_description
1 polymer ?
#
loop_
_entity_poly.entity_id
_entity_poly.type
_entity_poly.pdbx_seq_one_letter_code
_entity_poly.pdbx_strand_id
1 'polypeptide(L)'
;MVSIIVPVHNTADYLHKCIESLRSQTLQQVEIILVDNLSVDGSSEICDEYAKTDKRIKVLHLSIAGLSIARNAGMRIASAPYIGFVDSDDYVEPAMFEKMLDAMVQSDAEIAYCNFLLEYEFKPNESPYRNSGDIVIRDPKNVLQDMMMEKVSCSACTKLYKSDFLTSLQFPEGKNYEDRLVMYEWVAL
;
A
#
# COMPACT_ATOMS: atom_id res chain seq x y z
N MET A 1 9.80 0.29 11.97
CA MET A 1 8.33 0.10 12.06
C MET A 1 7.67 0.69 10.82
N VAL A 2 6.66 0.00 10.28
CA VAL A 2 5.90 0.42 9.08
C VAL A 2 4.41 0.45 9.43
N SER A 3 3.70 1.54 9.08
CA SER A 3 2.23 1.58 9.05
C SER A 3 1.73 1.16 7.67
N ILE A 4 0.91 0.11 7.62
CA ILE A 4 0.33 -0.43 6.39
C ILE A 4 -1.15 -0.06 6.38
N ILE A 5 -1.54 0.79 5.44
CA ILE A 5 -2.90 1.30 5.30
C ILE A 5 -3.63 0.45 4.26
N VAL A 6 -4.77 -0.12 4.66
CA VAL A 6 -5.61 -0.96 3.81
C VAL A 6 -7.00 -0.32 3.70
N PRO A 7 -7.31 0.37 2.61
CA PRO A 7 -8.68 0.81 2.32
C PRO A 7 -9.56 -0.42 2.04
N VAL A 8 -10.66 -0.55 2.76
CA VAL A 8 -11.58 -1.68 2.63
C VAL A 8 -12.93 -1.18 2.14
N HIS A 9 -13.44 -1.73 1.03
CA HIS A 9 -14.78 -1.41 0.54
C HIS A 9 -15.38 -2.57 -0.23
N ASN A 10 -16.29 -3.33 0.42
CA ASN A 10 -16.98 -4.46 -0.18
C ASN A 10 -16.02 -5.50 -0.79
N THR A 11 -15.09 -5.99 0.01
CA THR A 11 -14.06 -6.98 -0.38
C THR A 11 -14.03 -8.21 0.52
N ALA A 12 -15.17 -8.57 1.14
CA ALA A 12 -15.25 -9.67 2.11
C ALA A 12 -14.65 -10.99 1.60
N ASP A 13 -14.81 -11.31 0.31
CA ASP A 13 -14.30 -12.54 -0.31
C ASP A 13 -12.75 -12.59 -0.35
N TYR A 14 -12.07 -11.46 -0.37
CA TYR A 14 -10.61 -11.34 -0.52
C TYR A 14 -9.92 -10.92 0.79
N LEU A 15 -10.63 -10.23 1.66
CA LEU A 15 -10.08 -9.52 2.81
C LEU A 15 -9.32 -10.43 3.79
N HIS A 16 -9.77 -11.66 3.98
CA HIS A 16 -9.05 -12.65 4.80
C HIS A 16 -7.65 -12.94 4.25
N LYS A 17 -7.51 -13.17 2.94
CA LYS A 17 -6.22 -13.43 2.28
C LYS A 17 -5.30 -12.20 2.41
N CYS A 18 -5.84 -11.01 2.21
CA CYS A 18 -5.13 -9.75 2.38
C CYS A 18 -4.56 -9.62 3.80
N ILE A 19 -5.41 -9.67 4.83
CA ILE A 19 -4.99 -9.46 6.22
C ILE A 19 -3.99 -10.54 6.67
N GLU A 20 -4.21 -11.81 6.33
CA GLU A 20 -3.26 -12.88 6.69
C GLU A 20 -1.90 -12.69 6.03
N SER A 21 -1.82 -12.17 4.80
CA SER A 21 -0.56 -11.84 4.15
C SER A 21 0.21 -10.74 4.88
N LEU A 22 -0.51 -9.77 5.47
CA LEU A 22 0.07 -8.70 6.28
C LEU A 22 0.50 -9.18 7.67
N ARG A 23 -0.27 -10.06 8.29
CA ARG A 23 0.06 -10.66 9.59
C ARG A 23 1.30 -11.55 9.54
N SER A 24 1.51 -12.21 8.40
CA SER A 24 2.62 -13.15 8.14
C SER A 24 3.89 -12.48 7.62
N GLN A 25 3.95 -11.14 7.56
CA GLN A 25 5.17 -10.44 7.16
C GLN A 25 6.37 -10.80 8.04
N THR A 26 7.54 -10.97 7.42
CA THR A 26 8.81 -11.20 8.12
C THR A 26 9.19 -10.01 9.00
N LEU A 27 8.85 -8.79 8.58
CA LEU A 27 8.94 -7.58 9.37
C LEU A 27 7.88 -7.58 10.49
N GLN A 28 8.27 -7.93 11.72
CA GLN A 28 7.33 -8.00 12.84
C GLN A 28 6.86 -6.63 13.35
N GLN A 29 7.64 -5.58 13.13
CA GLN A 29 7.33 -4.22 13.57
C GLN A 29 6.43 -3.51 12.55
N VAL A 30 5.19 -3.97 12.44
CA VAL A 30 4.16 -3.38 11.58
C VAL A 30 2.95 -2.93 12.39
N GLU A 31 2.34 -1.84 11.95
CA GLU A 31 1.01 -1.37 12.32
C GLU A 31 0.11 -1.54 11.10
N ILE A 32 -0.99 -2.27 11.22
CA ILE A 32 -1.93 -2.52 10.12
C ILE A 32 -3.18 -1.68 10.39
N ILE A 33 -3.51 -0.78 9.47
CA ILE A 33 -4.64 0.15 9.59
C ILE A 33 -5.68 -0.22 8.55
N LEU A 34 -6.72 -0.93 8.97
CA LEU A 34 -7.86 -1.28 8.12
C LEU A 34 -8.84 -0.10 8.14
N VAL A 35 -9.06 0.51 6.99
CA VAL A 35 -9.96 1.66 6.87
C VAL A 35 -11.22 1.22 6.15
N ASP A 36 -12.23 0.83 6.92
CA ASP A 36 -13.54 0.46 6.38
C ASP A 36 -14.26 1.69 5.81
N ASN A 37 -14.47 1.65 4.52
CA ASN A 37 -14.98 2.73 3.69
C ASN A 37 -16.44 2.47 3.32
N LEU A 38 -17.32 2.37 4.34
CA LEU A 38 -18.75 2.08 4.19
C LEU A 38 -19.04 0.73 3.52
N SER A 39 -18.42 -0.34 3.97
CA SER A 39 -18.74 -1.69 3.47
C SER A 39 -20.11 -2.17 3.96
N VAL A 40 -20.79 -2.97 3.13
CA VAL A 40 -22.12 -3.54 3.39
C VAL A 40 -22.18 -5.06 3.15
N ASP A 41 -21.04 -5.69 2.87
CA ASP A 41 -20.91 -7.11 2.47
C ASP A 41 -20.34 -8.01 3.59
N GLY A 42 -20.14 -7.48 4.81
CA GLY A 42 -19.49 -8.19 5.91
C GLY A 42 -18.00 -7.85 6.09
N SER A 43 -17.42 -7.02 5.23
CA SER A 43 -16.00 -6.60 5.36
C SER A 43 -15.74 -5.86 6.66
N SER A 44 -16.69 -5.04 7.13
CA SER A 44 -16.60 -4.28 8.38
C SER A 44 -16.43 -5.20 9.59
N GLU A 45 -17.27 -6.23 9.68
CA GLU A 45 -17.24 -7.23 10.75
C GLU A 45 -15.94 -8.03 10.74
N ILE A 46 -15.42 -8.39 9.55
CA ILE A 46 -14.13 -9.07 9.39
C ILE A 46 -13.01 -8.20 9.95
N CYS A 47 -12.97 -6.90 9.63
CA CYS A 47 -11.98 -5.96 10.17
C CYS A 47 -11.98 -5.97 11.71
N ASP A 48 -13.15 -5.87 12.32
CA ASP A 48 -13.31 -5.84 13.76
C ASP A 48 -12.89 -7.15 14.44
N GLU A 49 -13.16 -8.29 13.82
CA GLU A 49 -12.76 -9.60 14.34
C GLU A 49 -11.22 -9.72 14.34
N TYR A 50 -10.55 -9.30 13.32
CA TYR A 50 -9.09 -9.31 13.28
C TYR A 50 -8.47 -8.36 14.30
N ALA A 51 -9.00 -7.16 14.48
CA ALA A 51 -8.52 -6.22 15.48
C ALA A 51 -8.66 -6.74 16.93
N LYS A 52 -9.64 -7.60 17.22
CA LYS A 52 -9.78 -8.26 18.54
C LYS A 52 -8.67 -9.28 18.80
N THR A 53 -8.10 -9.88 17.76
CA THR A 53 -7.15 -11.01 17.87
C THR A 53 -5.67 -10.58 17.66
N ASP A 54 -5.42 -9.47 16.98
CA ASP A 54 -4.07 -8.97 16.71
C ASP A 54 -3.94 -7.48 17.06
N LYS A 55 -3.15 -7.18 18.10
CA LYS A 55 -2.95 -5.80 18.62
C LYS A 55 -2.24 -4.86 17.63
N ARG A 56 -1.64 -5.39 16.56
CA ARG A 56 -1.02 -4.60 15.51
C ARG A 56 -2.06 -3.99 14.56
N ILE A 57 -3.31 -4.52 14.60
CA ILE A 57 -4.40 -4.11 13.73
C ILE A 57 -5.23 -3.03 14.41
N LYS A 58 -5.43 -1.92 13.70
CA LYS A 58 -6.35 -0.84 14.05
C LYS A 58 -7.43 -0.76 12.99
N VAL A 59 -8.67 -0.50 13.39
CA VAL A 59 -9.80 -0.30 12.46
C VAL A 59 -10.30 1.13 12.55
N LEU A 60 -10.60 1.72 11.40
CA LEU A 60 -11.24 3.02 11.28
C LEU A 60 -12.46 2.87 10.36
N HIS A 61 -13.66 3.09 10.87
CA HIS A 61 -14.88 3.12 10.10
C HIS A 61 -15.20 4.52 9.62
N LEU A 62 -15.37 4.70 8.31
CA LEU A 62 -15.69 5.98 7.72
C LEU A 62 -17.21 6.13 7.51
N SER A 63 -17.69 7.37 7.60
CA SER A 63 -19.08 7.73 7.30
C SER A 63 -19.29 8.26 5.88
N ILE A 64 -18.21 8.40 5.11
CA ILE A 64 -18.22 8.93 3.72
C ILE A 64 -17.37 8.01 2.86
N ALA A 65 -17.92 7.54 1.73
CA ALA A 65 -17.20 6.67 0.81
C ALA A 65 -16.19 7.44 -0.06
N GLY A 66 -15.05 6.80 -0.35
CA GLY A 66 -14.03 7.31 -1.26
C GLY A 66 -12.65 6.75 -0.99
N LEU A 67 -12.01 6.16 -2.00
CA LEU A 67 -10.68 5.54 -1.85
C LEU A 67 -9.62 6.54 -1.35
N SER A 68 -9.58 7.75 -1.94
CA SER A 68 -8.71 8.84 -1.47
C SER A 68 -8.99 9.22 -0.02
N ILE A 69 -10.28 9.28 0.37
CA ILE A 69 -10.70 9.60 1.74
C ILE A 69 -10.17 8.53 2.70
N ALA A 70 -10.29 7.26 2.33
CA ALA A 70 -9.81 6.14 3.14
C ALA A 70 -8.28 6.17 3.30
N ARG A 71 -7.53 6.35 2.21
CA ARG A 71 -6.07 6.46 2.27
C ARG A 71 -5.62 7.66 3.11
N ASN A 72 -6.20 8.83 2.88
CA ASN A 72 -5.91 10.05 3.66
C ASN A 72 -6.27 9.87 5.14
N ALA A 73 -7.38 9.20 5.46
CA ALA A 73 -7.78 8.91 6.84
C ALA A 73 -6.78 7.97 7.53
N GLY A 74 -6.33 6.93 6.83
CA GLY A 74 -5.29 6.03 7.32
C GLY A 74 -3.96 6.75 7.56
N MET A 75 -3.53 7.63 6.65
CA MET A 75 -2.32 8.43 6.81
C MET A 75 -2.36 9.32 8.07
N ARG A 76 -3.52 9.91 8.39
CA ARG A 76 -3.67 10.77 9.59
C ARG A 76 -3.48 10.04 10.92
N ILE A 77 -3.75 8.74 10.98
CA ILE A 77 -3.62 7.94 12.21
C ILE A 77 -2.40 7.02 12.22
N ALA A 78 -1.67 6.94 11.10
CA ALA A 78 -0.41 6.20 11.01
C ALA A 78 0.62 6.77 11.97
N SER A 79 1.31 5.89 12.73
CA SER A 79 2.26 6.31 13.77
C SER A 79 3.71 5.90 13.48
N ALA A 80 3.94 5.11 12.43
CA ALA A 80 5.27 4.65 12.07
C ALA A 80 6.02 5.66 11.17
N PRO A 81 7.36 5.64 11.17
CA PRO A 81 8.18 6.51 10.31
C PRO A 81 8.13 6.14 8.83
N TYR A 82 7.49 5.02 8.47
CA TYR A 82 7.27 4.60 7.09
C TYR A 82 5.84 4.19 6.88
N ILE A 83 5.28 4.51 5.72
CA ILE A 83 3.88 4.24 5.34
C ILE A 83 3.85 3.48 4.03
N GLY A 84 3.12 2.36 4.01
CA GLY A 84 2.77 1.61 2.81
C GLY A 84 1.26 1.49 2.64
N PHE A 85 0.82 1.18 1.43
CA PHE A 85 -0.58 0.94 1.11
C PHE A 85 -0.74 -0.46 0.51
N VAL A 86 -1.85 -1.12 0.79
CA VAL A 86 -2.24 -2.40 0.17
C VAL A 86 -3.73 -2.35 -0.10
N ASP A 87 -4.15 -2.70 -1.31
CA ASP A 87 -5.57 -2.81 -1.64
C ASP A 87 -6.16 -4.07 -1.02
N SER A 88 -7.39 -4.01 -0.52
CA SER A 88 -7.99 -5.07 0.30
C SER A 88 -8.37 -6.35 -0.47
N ASP A 89 -8.33 -6.30 -1.80
CA ASP A 89 -8.50 -7.43 -2.71
C ASP A 89 -7.18 -8.04 -3.18
N ASP A 90 -6.04 -7.45 -2.77
CA ASP A 90 -4.69 -7.94 -3.04
C ASP A 90 -4.07 -8.65 -1.83
N TYR A 91 -2.92 -9.30 -2.03
CA TYR A 91 -2.07 -9.83 -0.98
C TYR A 91 -0.60 -9.60 -1.30
N VAL A 92 0.25 -9.67 -0.28
CA VAL A 92 1.66 -9.32 -0.40
C VAL A 92 2.58 -10.47 -0.04
N GLU A 93 3.74 -10.54 -0.69
CA GLU A 93 4.78 -11.51 -0.38
C GLU A 93 5.33 -11.32 1.04
N PRO A 94 5.68 -12.40 1.76
CA PRO A 94 6.07 -12.33 3.18
C PRO A 94 7.23 -11.39 3.50
N ALA A 95 8.17 -11.19 2.59
CA ALA A 95 9.35 -10.33 2.82
C ALA A 95 9.25 -8.96 2.13
N MET A 96 8.08 -8.57 1.62
CA MET A 96 7.93 -7.34 0.84
C MET A 96 8.34 -6.09 1.65
N PHE A 97 7.70 -5.87 2.79
CA PHE A 97 7.96 -4.67 3.60
C PHE A 97 9.34 -4.67 4.25
N GLU A 98 9.88 -5.83 4.63
CA GLU A 98 11.25 -5.94 5.15
C GLU A 98 12.26 -5.50 4.09
N LYS A 99 12.20 -6.06 2.88
CA LYS A 99 13.11 -5.71 1.78
C LYS A 99 13.02 -4.25 1.36
N MET A 100 11.80 -3.70 1.28
CA MET A 100 11.60 -2.29 0.93
C MET A 100 12.16 -1.37 2.02
N LEU A 101 11.92 -1.69 3.30
CA LEU A 101 12.44 -0.92 4.42
C LEU A 101 13.96 -0.96 4.46
N ASP A 102 14.57 -2.14 4.29
CA ASP A 102 16.02 -2.29 4.26
C ASP A 102 16.64 -1.47 3.13
N ALA A 103 16.04 -1.49 1.94
CA ALA A 103 16.49 -0.70 0.81
C ALA A 103 16.44 0.81 1.11
N MET A 104 15.35 1.30 1.73
CA MET A 104 15.23 2.71 2.12
C MET A 104 16.26 3.13 3.17
N VAL A 105 16.47 2.28 4.18
CA VAL A 105 17.45 2.58 5.26
C VAL A 105 18.87 2.60 4.73
N GLN A 106 19.24 1.67 3.83
CA GLN A 106 20.57 1.60 3.24
C GLN A 106 20.88 2.74 2.28
N SER A 107 19.88 3.23 1.55
CA SER A 107 20.05 4.26 0.52
C SER A 107 19.65 5.66 0.97
N ASP A 108 19.04 5.80 2.16
CA ASP A 108 18.38 7.02 2.65
C ASP A 108 17.28 7.54 1.69
N ALA A 109 16.70 6.66 0.87
CA ALA A 109 15.66 7.02 -0.08
C ALA A 109 14.35 7.41 0.64
N GLU A 110 13.58 8.31 0.04
CA GLU A 110 12.28 8.75 0.54
C GLU A 110 11.15 7.83 0.11
N ILE A 111 11.34 7.15 -1.05
CA ILE A 111 10.38 6.20 -1.62
C ILE A 111 11.13 4.94 -2.07
N ALA A 112 10.63 3.77 -1.66
CA ALA A 112 10.97 2.50 -2.31
C ALA A 112 9.77 2.00 -3.11
N TYR A 113 10.01 1.28 -4.19
CA TYR A 113 8.95 0.62 -4.95
C TYR A 113 9.34 -0.80 -5.34
N CYS A 114 8.33 -1.65 -5.49
CA CYS A 114 8.46 -3.02 -5.97
C CYS A 114 7.55 -3.27 -7.16
N ASN A 115 7.71 -4.43 -7.80
CA ASN A 115 6.80 -4.91 -8.82
C ASN A 115 5.64 -5.70 -8.20
N PHE A 116 4.67 -6.07 -9.03
CA PHE A 116 3.57 -6.95 -8.66
C PHE A 116 3.36 -8.07 -9.69
N LEU A 117 2.63 -9.08 -9.29
CA LEU A 117 2.17 -10.17 -10.14
C LEU A 117 0.67 -10.02 -10.36
N LEU A 118 0.24 -10.26 -11.60
CA LEU A 118 -1.16 -10.49 -11.92
C LEU A 118 -1.44 -11.98 -11.72
N GLU A 119 -2.31 -12.31 -10.77
CA GLU A 119 -2.75 -13.68 -10.52
C GLU A 119 -3.98 -13.98 -11.36
N TYR A 120 -3.96 -15.13 -12.03
CA TYR A 120 -5.05 -15.57 -12.88
C TYR A 120 -5.49 -16.97 -12.50
N GLU A 121 -6.79 -17.23 -12.54
CA GLU A 121 -7.37 -18.53 -12.20
C GLU A 121 -7.04 -19.61 -13.26
N PHE A 122 -6.98 -19.24 -14.55
CA PHE A 122 -6.89 -20.19 -15.66
C PHE A 122 -5.68 -20.00 -16.58
N LYS A 123 -4.73 -19.13 -16.24
CA LYS A 123 -3.47 -18.96 -16.98
C LYS A 123 -2.31 -18.68 -16.01
N PRO A 124 -1.05 -18.85 -16.46
CA PRO A 124 0.11 -18.53 -15.61
C PRO A 124 0.09 -17.08 -15.13
N ASN A 125 0.53 -16.87 -13.88
CA ASN A 125 0.73 -15.55 -13.33
C ASN A 125 1.80 -14.80 -14.12
N GLU A 126 1.61 -13.50 -14.29
CA GLU A 126 2.55 -12.67 -15.03
C GLU A 126 2.86 -11.36 -14.31
N SER A 127 4.09 -10.88 -14.43
CA SER A 127 4.44 -9.53 -14.01
C SER A 127 4.49 -8.64 -15.26
N PRO A 128 3.76 -7.51 -15.27
CA PRO A 128 3.85 -6.55 -16.36
C PRO A 128 5.19 -5.82 -16.40
N TYR A 129 5.99 -5.93 -15.35
CA TYR A 129 7.26 -5.25 -15.21
C TYR A 129 8.43 -6.23 -15.10
N ARG A 130 9.60 -5.84 -15.64
CA ARG A 130 10.82 -6.63 -15.48
C ARG A 130 11.27 -6.63 -14.03
N ASN A 131 11.65 -7.81 -13.52
CA ASN A 131 12.23 -7.98 -12.20
C ASN A 131 13.66 -8.53 -12.36
N SER A 132 14.68 -7.74 -11.96
CA SER A 132 16.07 -8.20 -11.92
C SER A 132 16.39 -8.96 -10.64
N GLY A 133 15.57 -8.82 -9.60
CA GLY A 133 15.86 -9.32 -8.25
C GLY A 133 16.82 -8.43 -7.45
N ASP A 134 17.38 -7.39 -8.07
CA ASP A 134 18.35 -6.49 -7.45
C ASP A 134 17.69 -5.23 -6.91
N ILE A 135 18.30 -4.66 -5.86
CA ILE A 135 17.97 -3.31 -5.37
C ILE A 135 18.72 -2.31 -6.23
N VAL A 136 18.00 -1.38 -6.86
CA VAL A 136 18.56 -0.35 -7.71
C VAL A 136 18.14 1.02 -7.20
N ILE A 137 19.14 1.87 -6.89
CA ILE A 137 18.92 3.28 -6.56
C ILE A 137 18.75 4.05 -7.86
N ARG A 138 17.71 4.85 -7.94
CA ARG A 138 17.35 5.58 -9.16
C ARG A 138 17.12 7.06 -8.90
N ASP A 139 17.57 7.87 -9.84
CA ASP A 139 17.23 9.29 -9.87
C ASP A 139 15.73 9.49 -10.15
N PRO A 140 15.04 10.40 -9.43
CA PRO A 140 13.61 10.66 -9.60
C PRO A 140 13.21 10.95 -11.05
N LYS A 141 14.02 11.69 -11.81
CA LYS A 141 13.77 12.01 -13.22
C LYS A 141 13.69 10.75 -14.09
N ASN A 142 14.57 9.77 -13.83
CA ASN A 142 14.55 8.51 -14.56
C ASN A 142 13.34 7.66 -14.18
N VAL A 143 12.93 7.69 -12.89
CA VAL A 143 11.72 7.01 -12.43
C VAL A 143 10.48 7.63 -13.09
N LEU A 144 10.37 8.96 -13.13
CA LEU A 144 9.29 9.67 -13.81
C LEU A 144 9.20 9.31 -15.30
N GLN A 145 10.34 9.28 -15.99
CA GLN A 145 10.37 8.88 -17.38
C GLN A 145 9.86 7.45 -17.59
N ASP A 146 10.28 6.52 -16.73
CA ASP A 146 9.83 5.13 -16.81
C ASP A 146 8.35 4.95 -16.41
N MET A 147 7.84 5.76 -15.49
CA MET A 147 6.41 5.79 -15.19
C MET A 147 5.59 6.31 -16.39
N MET A 148 6.04 7.37 -17.07
CA MET A 148 5.40 7.89 -18.29
C MET A 148 5.43 6.87 -19.44
N MET A 149 6.44 6.02 -19.48
CA MET A 149 6.59 4.94 -20.47
C MET A 149 5.95 3.62 -20.02
N GLU A 150 5.20 3.63 -18.91
CA GLU A 150 4.54 2.46 -18.32
C GLU A 150 5.50 1.30 -17.99
N LYS A 151 6.76 1.59 -17.67
CA LYS A 151 7.79 0.61 -17.24
C LYS A 151 7.83 0.44 -15.72
N VAL A 152 7.23 1.37 -14.98
CA VAL A 152 7.10 1.38 -13.51
C VAL A 152 5.67 1.73 -13.16
N SER A 153 5.11 1.04 -12.19
CA SER A 153 3.74 1.25 -11.73
C SER A 153 3.55 2.61 -11.06
N CYS A 154 2.45 3.29 -11.39
CA CYS A 154 1.97 4.47 -10.66
C CYS A 154 1.17 4.10 -9.41
N SER A 155 0.87 2.81 -9.16
CA SER A 155 0.06 2.40 -8.01
C SER A 155 0.74 2.77 -6.68
N ALA A 156 -0.02 3.30 -5.74
CA ALA A 156 0.42 3.55 -4.38
C ALA A 156 0.77 2.25 -3.64
N CYS A 157 0.08 1.15 -3.97
CA CYS A 157 0.22 -0.15 -3.29
C CYS A 157 1.52 -0.90 -3.60
N THR A 158 2.30 -0.43 -4.57
CA THR A 158 3.64 -0.96 -4.86
C THR A 158 4.77 -0.19 -4.20
N LYS A 159 4.46 0.72 -3.27
CA LYS A 159 5.44 1.67 -2.71
C LYS A 159 5.44 1.72 -1.20
N LEU A 160 6.60 2.06 -0.66
CA LEU A 160 6.83 2.41 0.74
C LEU A 160 7.42 3.82 0.78
N TYR A 161 6.92 4.66 1.68
CA TYR A 161 7.26 6.08 1.80
C TYR A 161 7.79 6.40 3.20
N LYS A 162 8.72 7.36 3.32
CA LYS A 162 8.97 8.01 4.62
C LYS A 162 7.71 8.79 5.02
N SER A 163 7.28 8.69 6.27
CA SER A 163 6.06 9.37 6.75
C SER A 163 6.17 10.90 6.65
N ASP A 164 7.37 11.45 6.95
CA ASP A 164 7.61 12.89 6.86
C ASP A 164 7.44 13.42 5.43
N PHE A 165 7.82 12.62 4.43
CA PHE A 165 7.59 12.93 3.03
C PHE A 165 6.10 13.08 2.72
N LEU A 166 5.24 12.23 3.29
CA LEU A 166 3.79 12.26 3.06
C LEU A 166 3.03 13.33 3.87
N THR A 167 3.66 14.00 4.84
CA THR A 167 2.97 14.90 5.77
C THR A 167 2.20 16.03 5.08
N SER A 168 2.72 16.56 3.98
CA SER A 168 2.10 17.64 3.20
C SER A 168 1.33 17.13 1.97
N LEU A 169 1.32 15.83 1.73
CA LEU A 169 0.78 15.21 0.53
C LEU A 169 -0.57 14.52 0.84
N GLN A 170 -1.50 14.58 -0.10
CA GLN A 170 -2.81 13.96 0.03
C GLN A 170 -3.26 13.38 -1.31
N PHE A 171 -4.01 12.28 -1.24
CA PHE A 171 -4.74 11.79 -2.41
C PHE A 171 -5.92 12.73 -2.71
N PRO A 172 -6.14 13.11 -3.97
CA PRO A 172 -7.24 14.01 -4.34
C PRO A 172 -8.59 13.29 -4.20
N GLU A 173 -9.46 13.84 -3.37
CA GLU A 173 -10.78 13.27 -3.12
C GLU A 173 -11.71 13.45 -4.32
N GLY A 174 -12.61 12.47 -4.54
CA GLY A 174 -13.59 12.50 -5.63
C GLY A 174 -13.00 12.34 -7.03
N LYS A 175 -11.77 11.84 -7.15
CA LYS A 175 -11.12 11.51 -8.42
C LYS A 175 -10.95 10.02 -8.59
N ASN A 176 -11.09 9.54 -9.82
CA ASN A 176 -10.67 8.19 -10.22
C ASN A 176 -9.20 8.23 -10.64
N TYR A 177 -8.50 7.11 -10.44
CA TYR A 177 -7.04 7.01 -10.69
C TYR A 177 -6.25 8.05 -9.90
N GLU A 178 -6.62 8.24 -8.65
CA GLU A 178 -6.05 9.24 -7.72
C GLU A 178 -4.55 9.05 -7.50
N ASP A 179 -4.08 7.80 -7.45
CA ASP A 179 -2.67 7.47 -7.35
C ASP A 179 -1.88 7.89 -8.60
N ARG A 180 -2.43 7.69 -9.80
CA ARG A 180 -1.81 8.15 -11.05
C ARG A 180 -1.70 9.67 -11.10
N LEU A 181 -2.67 10.39 -10.54
CA LEU A 181 -2.63 11.86 -10.50
C LEU A 181 -1.51 12.39 -9.60
N VAL A 182 -1.31 11.77 -8.43
CA VAL A 182 -0.33 12.28 -7.44
C VAL A 182 1.06 11.72 -7.62
N MET A 183 1.20 10.52 -8.18
CA MET A 183 2.48 9.83 -8.18
C MET A 183 3.55 10.54 -9.00
N TYR A 184 3.16 11.18 -10.11
CA TYR A 184 4.10 12.00 -10.90
C TYR A 184 4.59 13.21 -10.11
N GLU A 185 3.70 13.85 -9.34
CA GLU A 185 4.05 14.97 -8.48
C GLU A 185 4.95 14.53 -7.32
N TRP A 186 4.57 13.45 -6.63
CA TRP A 186 5.31 12.95 -5.47
C TRP A 186 6.72 12.47 -5.82
N VAL A 187 6.92 11.82 -6.95
CA VAL A 187 8.25 11.38 -7.39
C VAL A 187 9.09 12.55 -7.94
N ALA A 188 8.46 13.69 -8.28
CA ALA A 188 9.18 14.88 -8.78
C ALA A 188 9.71 15.78 -7.66
N LEU A 189 9.23 15.59 -6.41
CA LEU A 189 9.67 16.36 -5.23
C LEU A 189 11.03 15.88 -4.73
#